data_aca59ee40eea19f96add7485ca0bf0d8
#
_entry.id   aca59ee40eea19f96add7485ca0bf0d8
#
_cell.length_a   1.000
_cell.length_b   1.000
_cell.length_c   1.000
_cell.angle_alpha   90.00
_cell.angle_beta   90.00
_cell.angle_gamma   90.00
#
_symmetry.space_group_name_H-M   'P 1'
#
loop_
_entity.id
_entity.type
_entity.pdbx_description
1 polymer ?
#
loop_
_entity_poly.entity_id
_entity_poly.type
_entity_poly.pdbx_seq_one_letter_code
_entity_poly.pdbx_strand_id
1 'polypeptide(L)'
;IITGIPEVDQLYKRSLLVFALMTNKRTGALLAAPEIDEQFTRCGRYAYCWGRDAAFIASALDCCGLAEAVENFYSWAANVQDEDGSWQQRFYMDGNLAPSWGLQIDEGGSIIWGILRHYSITKNMDFLRRMWPCVKKGVEFLTRYVDNETGLPWLSFDLWEERLGEHAYSSAAVCAGIEAGARIAELLGESTELAGKWREHAARLREAIFRNFWKPEWNRFIRSIRVKLNGWGEEHTDRKVWLKVNEKSIARDYTLEDGTLDISMLGLSVPFGLYAADDPHMTSTADILERQLKVNGTGGLMRYEYDNYIGGNPWVLTTLWAALYNIERKDYAKAREYFWWAVRGTTDQGLLPEQIDKLTGRPAWVIPLTWSHAMFVLVLDRLLEAGELLLQ
;
A
#
# COMPACT_ATOMS: atom_id res chain seq x y z
N ILE A 1 1.39 20.87 -12.31
CA ILE A 1 2.25 21.42 -11.24
C ILE A 1 3.50 22.01 -11.89
N ILE A 2 3.87 23.22 -11.52
CA ILE A 2 5.13 23.88 -11.87
C ILE A 2 5.64 24.50 -10.58
N THR A 3 6.79 24.02 -10.08
CA THR A 3 7.38 24.49 -8.83
C THR A 3 8.41 25.62 -9.05
N GLY A 4 8.94 25.73 -10.26
CA GLY A 4 10.09 26.59 -10.60
C GLY A 4 11.44 25.96 -10.21
N ILE A 5 11.44 24.77 -9.63
CA ILE A 5 12.64 24.00 -9.32
C ILE A 5 12.87 23.02 -10.48
N PRO A 6 13.89 23.22 -11.33
CA PRO A 6 14.02 22.52 -12.60
C PRO A 6 14.02 20.99 -12.49
N GLU A 7 14.74 20.42 -11.53
CA GLU A 7 14.81 18.96 -11.33
C GLU A 7 13.47 18.36 -10.85
N VAL A 8 12.71 19.08 -10.02
CA VAL A 8 11.39 18.64 -9.56
C VAL A 8 10.38 18.73 -10.72
N ASP A 9 10.39 19.82 -11.47
CA ASP A 9 9.50 20.03 -12.62
C ASP A 9 9.77 19.02 -13.74
N GLN A 10 11.04 18.69 -13.97
CA GLN A 10 11.43 17.66 -14.93
C GLN A 10 10.96 16.28 -14.49
N LEU A 11 11.17 15.91 -13.23
CA LEU A 11 10.73 14.64 -12.67
C LEU A 11 9.20 14.53 -12.67
N TYR A 12 8.49 15.61 -12.35
CA TYR A 12 7.04 15.64 -12.45
C TYR A 12 6.55 15.37 -13.89
N LYS A 13 7.12 16.06 -14.89
CA LYS A 13 6.80 15.81 -16.31
C LYS A 13 7.11 14.36 -16.72
N ARG A 14 8.21 13.82 -16.21
CA ARG A 14 8.59 12.44 -16.47
C ARG A 14 7.60 11.46 -15.82
N SER A 15 7.13 11.75 -14.61
CA SER A 15 6.12 10.93 -13.93
C SER A 15 4.80 10.88 -14.72
N LEU A 16 4.35 12.01 -15.29
CA LEU A 16 3.17 12.04 -16.17
C LEU A 16 3.35 11.13 -17.40
N LEU A 17 4.55 11.13 -18.02
CA LEU A 17 4.84 10.24 -19.15
C LEU A 17 4.85 8.76 -18.73
N VAL A 18 5.42 8.45 -17.55
CA VAL A 18 5.39 7.09 -17.01
C VAL A 18 3.95 6.64 -16.80
N PHE A 19 3.10 7.46 -16.16
CA PHE A 19 1.69 7.12 -15.99
C PHE A 19 0.98 6.87 -17.32
N ALA A 20 1.21 7.73 -18.32
CA ALA A 20 0.60 7.56 -19.64
C ALA A 20 1.05 6.27 -20.35
N LEU A 21 2.31 5.84 -20.16
CA LEU A 21 2.85 4.61 -20.73
C LEU A 21 2.41 3.36 -19.97
N MET A 22 2.22 3.47 -18.65
CA MET A 22 1.82 2.35 -17.79
C MET A 22 0.30 2.17 -17.71
N THR A 23 -0.48 3.06 -18.30
CA THR A 23 -1.94 2.97 -18.38
C THR A 23 -2.37 2.31 -19.68
N ASN A 24 -3.11 1.21 -19.58
CA ASN A 24 -3.74 0.62 -20.76
C ASN A 24 -4.98 1.43 -21.17
N LYS A 25 -4.88 2.18 -22.25
CA LYS A 25 -5.97 3.04 -22.73
C LYS A 25 -7.25 2.30 -23.11
N ARG A 26 -7.16 1.00 -23.43
CA ARG A 26 -8.34 0.20 -23.83
C ARG A 26 -9.07 -0.39 -22.63
N THR A 27 -8.34 -0.82 -21.59
CA THR A 27 -8.94 -1.51 -20.45
C THR A 27 -9.00 -0.64 -19.19
N GLY A 28 -8.11 0.33 -19.05
CA GLY A 28 -7.96 1.14 -17.83
C GLY A 28 -6.94 0.57 -16.83
N ALA A 29 -6.46 -0.66 -17.02
CA ALA A 29 -5.50 -1.28 -16.10
C ALA A 29 -4.20 -0.46 -15.98
N LEU A 30 -3.63 -0.41 -14.77
CA LEU A 30 -2.41 0.31 -14.43
C LEU A 30 -1.28 -0.70 -14.14
N LEU A 31 -0.21 -0.66 -14.92
CA LEU A 31 0.95 -1.53 -14.72
C LEU A 31 1.86 -1.04 -13.57
N ALA A 32 2.37 -1.99 -12.80
CA ALA A 32 3.40 -1.70 -11.80
C ALA A 32 4.73 -1.28 -12.46
N ALA A 33 5.15 -1.98 -13.52
CA ALA A 33 6.32 -1.63 -14.33
C ALA A 33 6.23 -2.30 -15.71
N PRO A 34 7.04 -1.85 -16.70
CA PRO A 34 6.96 -2.41 -18.07
C PRO A 34 7.65 -3.78 -18.23
N GLU A 35 8.35 -4.26 -17.22
CA GLU A 35 9.34 -5.31 -17.36
C GLU A 35 8.81 -6.68 -16.97
N ILE A 36 9.21 -7.69 -17.77
CA ILE A 36 9.09 -9.12 -17.45
C ILE A 36 10.47 -9.74 -17.68
N ASP A 37 11.14 -10.14 -16.61
CA ASP A 37 12.35 -10.93 -16.64
C ASP A 37 12.09 -12.30 -16.02
N GLU A 38 11.94 -13.29 -16.88
CA GLU A 38 11.68 -14.67 -16.49
C GLU A 38 12.81 -15.29 -15.65
N GLN A 39 14.02 -14.76 -15.79
CA GLN A 39 15.21 -15.29 -15.13
C GLN A 39 15.57 -14.52 -13.85
N PHE A 40 14.88 -13.42 -13.55
CA PHE A 40 15.17 -12.56 -12.41
C PHE A 40 16.63 -12.09 -12.32
N THR A 41 17.24 -11.79 -13.48
CA THR A 41 18.65 -11.35 -13.55
C THR A 41 18.80 -9.84 -13.55
N ARG A 42 17.79 -9.10 -14.05
CA ARG A 42 17.82 -7.63 -14.19
C ARG A 42 16.62 -6.96 -13.55
N CYS A 43 15.50 -7.61 -13.48
CA CYS A 43 14.27 -7.19 -12.84
C CYS A 43 13.41 -8.41 -12.48
N GLY A 44 12.28 -8.20 -11.83
CA GLY A 44 11.28 -9.21 -11.58
C GLY A 44 10.23 -9.28 -12.69
N ARG A 45 9.11 -9.91 -12.38
CA ARG A 45 7.92 -9.97 -13.23
C ARG A 45 6.93 -8.92 -12.76
N TYR A 46 6.99 -7.72 -13.32
CA TYR A 46 6.25 -6.55 -12.86
C TYR A 46 5.21 -6.03 -13.86
N ALA A 47 5.14 -6.57 -15.09
CA ALA A 47 4.18 -6.11 -16.08
C ALA A 47 2.75 -6.64 -15.81
N TYR A 48 2.29 -6.42 -14.57
CA TYR A 48 0.96 -6.78 -14.09
C TYR A 48 0.32 -5.59 -13.38
N CYS A 49 -0.98 -5.69 -13.12
CA CYS A 49 -1.75 -4.76 -12.30
C CYS A 49 -2.04 -5.40 -10.93
N TRP A 50 -1.57 -4.77 -9.86
CA TRP A 50 -1.99 -5.02 -8.48
C TRP A 50 -2.99 -3.94 -8.07
N GLY A 51 -4.08 -4.31 -7.44
CA GLY A 51 -5.12 -3.37 -6.99
C GLY A 51 -4.60 -2.36 -5.98
N ARG A 52 -3.73 -2.79 -5.07
CA ARG A 52 -3.04 -1.94 -4.09
C ARG A 52 -2.18 -0.88 -4.78
N ASP A 53 -1.23 -1.29 -5.62
CA ASP A 53 -0.35 -0.39 -6.38
C ASP A 53 -1.17 0.60 -7.20
N ALA A 54 -2.16 0.08 -7.89
CA ALA A 54 -3.03 0.87 -8.76
C ALA A 54 -3.87 1.89 -7.98
N ALA A 55 -4.29 1.62 -6.73
CA ALA A 55 -4.99 2.58 -5.89
C ALA A 55 -4.10 3.79 -5.50
N PHE A 56 -2.81 3.55 -5.23
CA PHE A 56 -1.85 4.64 -5.02
C PHE A 56 -1.55 5.40 -6.32
N ILE A 57 -1.38 4.69 -7.44
CA ILE A 57 -1.18 5.32 -8.76
C ILE A 57 -2.39 6.16 -9.14
N ALA A 58 -3.61 5.65 -8.96
CA ALA A 58 -4.85 6.38 -9.18
C ALA A 58 -4.94 7.64 -8.31
N SER A 59 -4.53 7.56 -7.04
CA SER A 59 -4.46 8.72 -6.16
C SER A 59 -3.51 9.81 -6.68
N ALA A 60 -2.38 9.42 -7.26
CA ALA A 60 -1.44 10.35 -7.88
C ALA A 60 -1.98 10.93 -9.20
N LEU A 61 -2.67 10.12 -10.01
CA LEU A 61 -3.37 10.60 -11.22
C LEU A 61 -4.43 11.64 -10.89
N ASP A 62 -5.17 11.47 -9.79
CA ASP A 62 -6.12 12.48 -9.31
C ASP A 62 -5.44 13.80 -8.97
N CYS A 63 -4.29 13.79 -8.27
CA CYS A 63 -3.50 14.99 -8.00
C CYS A 63 -2.99 15.66 -9.29
N CYS A 64 -2.83 14.88 -10.37
CA CYS A 64 -2.47 15.40 -11.70
C CYS A 64 -3.65 15.91 -12.51
N GLY A 65 -4.90 15.80 -12.02
CA GLY A 65 -6.11 16.17 -12.78
C GLY A 65 -6.50 15.18 -13.86
N LEU A 66 -6.06 13.93 -13.78
CA LEU A 66 -6.30 12.87 -14.77
C LEU A 66 -7.47 11.94 -14.35
N ALA A 67 -8.56 12.55 -13.90
CA ALA A 67 -9.73 11.85 -13.35
C ALA A 67 -10.32 10.77 -14.29
N GLU A 68 -10.34 11.00 -15.60
CA GLU A 68 -10.84 10.01 -16.56
C GLU A 68 -10.03 8.70 -16.53
N ALA A 69 -8.71 8.80 -16.43
CA ALA A 69 -7.85 7.61 -16.32
C ALA A 69 -8.13 6.83 -15.03
N VAL A 70 -8.42 7.54 -13.94
CA VAL A 70 -8.78 6.94 -12.64
C VAL A 70 -10.14 6.24 -12.72
N GLU A 71 -11.16 6.87 -13.30
CA GLU A 71 -12.47 6.25 -13.49
C GLU A 71 -12.40 5.00 -14.38
N ASN A 72 -11.58 5.04 -15.43
CA ASN A 72 -11.35 3.88 -16.29
C ASN A 72 -10.68 2.72 -15.50
N PHE A 73 -9.71 3.03 -14.64
CA PHE A 73 -9.09 2.01 -13.79
C PHE A 73 -10.12 1.37 -12.83
N TYR A 74 -10.92 2.16 -12.11
CA TYR A 74 -11.91 1.60 -11.19
C TYR A 74 -13.02 0.83 -11.92
N SER A 75 -13.39 1.23 -13.13
CA SER A 75 -14.30 0.46 -13.98
C SER A 75 -13.69 -0.89 -14.37
N TRP A 76 -12.41 -0.93 -14.72
CA TRP A 76 -11.68 -2.17 -14.95
C TRP A 76 -11.60 -3.03 -13.68
N ALA A 77 -11.27 -2.44 -12.53
CA ALA A 77 -11.21 -3.14 -11.25
C ALA A 77 -12.55 -3.79 -10.87
N ALA A 78 -13.68 -3.12 -11.16
CA ALA A 78 -15.01 -3.69 -10.98
C ALA A 78 -15.27 -4.89 -11.91
N ASN A 79 -14.72 -4.89 -13.13
CA ASN A 79 -14.89 -5.98 -14.09
C ASN A 79 -14.07 -7.23 -13.75
N VAL A 80 -12.95 -7.07 -13.03
CA VAL A 80 -12.09 -8.21 -12.61
C VAL A 80 -12.38 -8.71 -11.20
N GLN A 81 -13.38 -8.12 -10.53
CA GLN A 81 -13.84 -8.57 -9.21
C GLN A 81 -14.48 -9.95 -9.31
N ASP A 82 -14.06 -10.88 -8.45
CA ASP A 82 -14.65 -12.21 -8.36
C ASP A 82 -16.13 -12.18 -7.91
N GLU A 83 -16.85 -13.26 -8.18
CA GLU A 83 -18.28 -13.36 -7.85
C GLU A 83 -18.56 -13.23 -6.36
N ASP A 84 -17.64 -13.67 -5.49
CA ASP A 84 -17.76 -13.57 -4.04
C ASP A 84 -17.44 -12.17 -3.49
N GLY A 85 -16.94 -11.26 -4.32
CA GLY A 85 -16.58 -9.89 -3.99
C GLY A 85 -15.09 -9.67 -3.72
N SER A 86 -14.26 -10.70 -3.79
CA SER A 86 -12.82 -10.58 -3.64
C SER A 86 -12.13 -10.04 -4.89
N TRP A 87 -10.87 -9.66 -4.72
CA TRP A 87 -9.92 -9.43 -5.81
C TRP A 87 -8.72 -10.35 -5.59
N GLN A 88 -8.25 -10.93 -6.69
CA GLN A 88 -7.05 -11.75 -6.69
C GLN A 88 -5.78 -10.88 -6.57
N GLN A 89 -4.66 -11.52 -6.30
CA GLN A 89 -3.38 -10.85 -6.05
C GLN A 89 -2.98 -9.88 -7.17
N ARG A 90 -3.05 -10.30 -8.44
CA ARG A 90 -2.64 -9.50 -9.59
C ARG A 90 -3.22 -10.00 -10.89
N PHE A 91 -3.24 -9.12 -11.88
CA PHE A 91 -3.88 -9.39 -13.17
C PHE A 91 -2.99 -8.95 -14.33
N TYR A 92 -3.18 -9.60 -15.46
CA TYR A 92 -2.76 -9.04 -16.74
C TYR A 92 -3.63 -7.82 -17.09
N MET A 93 -3.14 -6.96 -18.00
CA MET A 93 -3.87 -5.74 -18.39
C MET A 93 -5.22 -6.01 -19.09
N ASP A 94 -5.43 -7.19 -19.61
CA ASP A 94 -6.69 -7.63 -20.23
C ASP A 94 -7.74 -8.12 -19.20
N GLY A 95 -7.35 -8.21 -17.93
CA GLY A 95 -8.20 -8.66 -16.82
C GLY A 95 -8.08 -10.14 -16.49
N ASN A 96 -7.31 -10.92 -17.25
CA ASN A 96 -7.02 -12.29 -16.90
C ASN A 96 -6.14 -12.36 -15.64
N LEU A 97 -6.34 -13.40 -14.83
CA LEU A 97 -5.52 -13.64 -13.65
C LEU A 97 -4.07 -13.90 -14.06
N ALA A 98 -3.15 -13.11 -13.52
CA ALA A 98 -1.72 -13.36 -13.66
C ALA A 98 -1.27 -14.45 -12.69
N PRO A 99 -0.10 -15.08 -12.92
CA PRO A 99 0.43 -16.07 -11.99
C PRO A 99 0.47 -15.54 -10.57
N SER A 100 -0.20 -16.23 -9.64
CA SER A 100 -0.29 -15.83 -8.25
C SER A 100 -0.10 -17.04 -7.33
N TRP A 101 0.20 -16.80 -6.07
CA TRP A 101 0.39 -17.87 -5.09
C TRP A 101 -0.55 -17.76 -3.89
N GLY A 102 -1.45 -16.81 -3.91
CA GLY A 102 -2.49 -16.68 -2.90
C GLY A 102 -3.09 -15.29 -2.80
N LEU A 103 -4.16 -15.21 -2.03
CA LEU A 103 -4.88 -13.97 -1.80
C LEU A 103 -4.02 -12.97 -1.01
N GLN A 104 -4.08 -11.71 -1.44
CA GLN A 104 -3.66 -10.54 -0.66
C GLN A 104 -4.91 -9.72 -0.34
N ILE A 105 -5.36 -9.76 0.92
CA ILE A 105 -6.65 -9.16 1.30
C ILE A 105 -6.64 -7.63 1.23
N ASP A 106 -5.48 -7.02 1.31
CA ASP A 106 -5.28 -5.57 1.20
C ASP A 106 -5.59 -5.01 -0.20
N GLU A 107 -5.55 -5.84 -1.25
CA GLU A 107 -5.93 -5.45 -2.61
C GLU A 107 -7.36 -4.91 -2.66
N GLY A 108 -8.32 -5.68 -2.13
CA GLY A 108 -9.72 -5.28 -2.07
C GLY A 108 -9.97 -4.06 -1.17
N GLY A 109 -9.32 -4.02 -0.01
CA GLY A 109 -9.39 -2.87 0.89
C GLY A 109 -8.90 -1.58 0.24
N SER A 110 -7.75 -1.64 -0.45
CA SER A 110 -7.14 -0.50 -1.15
C SER A 110 -7.99 0.01 -2.32
N ILE A 111 -8.60 -0.90 -3.11
CA ILE A 111 -9.49 -0.53 -4.21
C ILE A 111 -10.70 0.25 -3.67
N ILE A 112 -11.38 -0.26 -2.64
CA ILE A 112 -12.58 0.40 -2.09
C ILE A 112 -12.22 1.73 -1.43
N TRP A 113 -11.12 1.80 -0.66
CA TRP A 113 -10.59 3.04 -0.12
C TRP A 113 -10.32 4.07 -1.22
N GLY A 114 -9.68 3.64 -2.30
CA GLY A 114 -9.33 4.50 -3.42
C GLY A 114 -10.54 5.04 -4.19
N ILE A 115 -11.64 4.29 -4.31
CA ILE A 115 -12.89 4.76 -4.89
C ILE A 115 -13.45 5.95 -4.10
N LEU A 116 -13.47 5.88 -2.75
CA LEU A 116 -13.91 7.00 -1.92
C LEU A 116 -12.96 8.20 -2.04
N ARG A 117 -11.63 7.94 -2.09
CA ARG A 117 -10.63 8.98 -2.26
C ARG A 117 -10.82 9.74 -3.57
N HIS A 118 -11.01 9.03 -4.68
CA HIS A 118 -11.31 9.63 -5.98
C HIS A 118 -12.57 10.53 -5.92
N TYR A 119 -13.64 10.01 -5.34
CA TYR A 119 -14.85 10.82 -5.11
C TYR A 119 -14.57 12.04 -4.25
N SER A 120 -13.73 11.93 -3.23
CA SER A 120 -13.43 13.08 -2.34
C SER A 120 -12.78 14.26 -3.07
N ILE A 121 -12.09 13.99 -4.18
CA ILE A 121 -11.45 14.98 -5.06
C ILE A 121 -12.43 15.47 -6.13
N THR A 122 -13.08 14.56 -6.86
CA THR A 122 -13.89 14.89 -8.04
C THR A 122 -15.33 15.30 -7.72
N LYS A 123 -15.87 14.84 -6.56
CA LYS A 123 -17.29 14.96 -6.18
C LYS A 123 -18.27 14.36 -7.20
N ASN A 124 -17.79 13.45 -8.07
CA ASN A 124 -18.59 12.81 -9.11
C ASN A 124 -19.52 11.74 -8.53
N MET A 125 -20.78 12.11 -8.28
CA MET A 125 -21.81 11.20 -7.76
C MET A 125 -22.18 10.08 -8.75
N ASP A 126 -22.10 10.35 -10.06
CA ASP A 126 -22.41 9.32 -11.06
C ASP A 126 -21.35 8.24 -11.11
N PHE A 127 -20.07 8.62 -10.87
CA PHE A 127 -19.01 7.64 -10.63
C PHE A 127 -19.32 6.75 -9.42
N LEU A 128 -19.67 7.31 -8.27
CA LEU A 128 -20.03 6.51 -7.09
C LEU A 128 -21.20 5.55 -7.36
N ARG A 129 -22.24 6.02 -8.07
CA ARG A 129 -23.38 5.15 -8.41
C ARG A 129 -22.96 3.98 -9.29
N ARG A 130 -22.07 4.21 -10.26
CA ARG A 130 -21.52 3.14 -11.11
C ARG A 130 -20.69 2.14 -10.30
N MET A 131 -19.91 2.61 -9.32
CA MET A 131 -19.04 1.76 -8.50
C MET A 131 -19.79 1.05 -7.37
N TRP A 132 -21.00 1.48 -7.01
CA TRP A 132 -21.72 0.95 -5.87
C TRP A 132 -21.88 -0.57 -5.85
N PRO A 133 -22.29 -1.27 -6.94
CA PRO A 133 -22.39 -2.72 -6.94
C PRO A 133 -21.08 -3.42 -6.59
N CYS A 134 -19.97 -2.92 -7.11
CA CYS A 134 -18.63 -3.40 -6.83
C CYS A 134 -18.23 -3.17 -5.37
N VAL A 135 -18.41 -1.95 -4.87
CA VAL A 135 -18.13 -1.58 -3.47
C VAL A 135 -18.93 -2.44 -2.50
N LYS A 136 -20.24 -2.57 -2.73
CA LYS A 136 -21.13 -3.37 -1.86
C LYS A 136 -20.63 -4.81 -1.76
N LYS A 137 -20.39 -5.45 -2.90
CA LYS A 137 -19.92 -6.83 -2.98
C LYS A 137 -18.55 -7.01 -2.29
N GLY A 138 -17.64 -6.08 -2.51
CA GLY A 138 -16.33 -6.08 -1.89
C GLY A 138 -16.37 -5.94 -0.37
N VAL A 139 -17.15 -4.99 0.16
CA VAL A 139 -17.31 -4.83 1.62
C VAL A 139 -17.98 -6.03 2.25
N GLU A 140 -19.00 -6.61 1.60
CA GLU A 140 -19.64 -7.84 2.07
C GLU A 140 -18.64 -9.02 2.13
N PHE A 141 -17.71 -9.12 1.17
CA PHE A 141 -16.62 -10.08 1.24
C PHE A 141 -15.68 -9.80 2.42
N LEU A 142 -15.16 -8.57 2.51
CA LEU A 142 -14.22 -8.18 3.58
C LEU A 142 -14.79 -8.40 4.98
N THR A 143 -16.08 -8.14 5.18
CA THR A 143 -16.74 -8.34 6.47
C THR A 143 -16.99 -9.82 6.84
N ARG A 144 -16.95 -10.73 5.87
CA ARG A 144 -17.02 -12.18 6.09
C ARG A 144 -15.66 -12.84 6.23
N TYR A 145 -14.61 -12.24 5.68
CA TYR A 145 -13.24 -12.79 5.67
C TYR A 145 -12.53 -12.48 7.00
N VAL A 146 -13.05 -13.03 8.10
CA VAL A 146 -12.63 -12.71 9.47
C VAL A 146 -12.30 -13.96 10.25
N ASP A 147 -11.18 -13.99 10.93
CA ASP A 147 -10.85 -14.99 11.94
C ASP A 147 -11.58 -14.64 13.25
N ASN A 148 -12.45 -15.52 13.72
CA ASN A 148 -13.25 -15.31 14.92
C ASN A 148 -12.43 -15.29 16.23
N GLU A 149 -11.23 -15.84 16.25
CA GLU A 149 -10.36 -15.85 17.44
C GLU A 149 -9.63 -14.52 17.63
N THR A 150 -9.14 -13.95 16.54
CA THR A 150 -8.39 -12.69 16.57
C THR A 150 -9.25 -11.47 16.30
N GLY A 151 -10.33 -11.64 15.53
CA GLY A 151 -11.14 -10.55 14.98
C GLY A 151 -10.48 -9.82 13.80
N LEU A 152 -9.38 -10.35 13.31
CA LEU A 152 -8.63 -9.83 12.14
C LEU A 152 -9.11 -10.52 10.85
N PRO A 153 -8.77 -10.00 9.66
CA PRO A 153 -8.92 -10.76 8.43
C PRO A 153 -8.16 -12.09 8.49
N TRP A 154 -8.74 -13.13 7.92
CA TRP A 154 -8.09 -14.44 7.79
C TRP A 154 -6.69 -14.33 7.16
N LEU A 155 -5.88 -15.37 7.32
CA LEU A 155 -4.56 -15.50 6.74
C LEU A 155 -4.56 -15.14 5.26
N SER A 156 -3.70 -14.21 4.88
CA SER A 156 -3.42 -13.81 3.49
C SER A 156 -1.92 -13.57 3.31
N PHE A 157 -1.46 -13.40 2.08
CA PHE A 157 -0.09 -12.92 1.88
C PHE A 157 0.00 -11.44 2.25
N ASP A 158 1.18 -11.05 2.75
CA ASP A 158 1.50 -9.65 3.07
C ASP A 158 1.70 -8.81 1.79
N LEU A 159 1.75 -7.48 1.95
CA LEU A 159 1.96 -6.58 0.80
C LEU A 159 3.29 -6.82 0.06
N TRP A 160 4.27 -7.45 0.71
CA TRP A 160 5.56 -7.79 0.08
C TRP A 160 5.53 -9.14 -0.64
N GLU A 161 4.41 -9.86 -0.60
CA GLU A 161 4.19 -11.14 -1.26
C GLU A 161 5.06 -12.29 -0.73
N GLU A 162 5.52 -12.18 0.51
CA GLU A 162 6.50 -13.11 1.07
C GLU A 162 5.95 -13.99 2.19
N ARG A 163 4.97 -13.50 2.96
CA ARG A 163 4.51 -14.17 4.17
C ARG A 163 3.01 -14.37 4.19
N LEU A 164 2.61 -15.60 4.47
CA LEU A 164 1.22 -15.95 4.76
C LEU A 164 0.99 -15.77 6.26
N GLY A 165 0.05 -14.89 6.65
CA GLY A 165 -0.24 -14.57 8.05
C GLY A 165 -1.39 -13.60 8.20
N GLU A 166 -1.60 -13.12 9.43
CA GLU A 166 -2.48 -11.99 9.72
C GLU A 166 -1.60 -10.74 9.89
N HIS A 167 -1.81 -9.75 9.03
CA HIS A 167 -0.90 -8.61 8.88
C HIS A 167 -1.54 -7.31 9.32
N ALA A 168 -0.80 -6.47 10.05
CA ALA A 168 -1.27 -5.18 10.52
C ALA A 168 -1.62 -4.24 9.36
N TYR A 169 -0.74 -4.15 8.34
CA TYR A 169 -1.00 -3.36 7.13
C TYR A 169 -2.26 -3.81 6.40
N SER A 170 -2.37 -5.12 6.11
CA SER A 170 -3.53 -5.66 5.38
C SER A 170 -4.83 -5.45 6.16
N SER A 171 -4.79 -5.62 7.49
CA SER A 171 -5.93 -5.34 8.36
C SER A 171 -6.33 -3.85 8.33
N ALA A 172 -5.35 -2.94 8.25
CA ALA A 172 -5.61 -1.51 8.13
C ALA A 172 -6.26 -1.16 6.77
N ALA A 173 -5.77 -1.73 5.68
CA ALA A 173 -6.37 -1.56 4.36
C ALA A 173 -7.83 -2.06 4.32
N VAL A 174 -8.09 -3.23 4.91
CA VAL A 174 -9.45 -3.79 5.04
C VAL A 174 -10.34 -2.86 5.87
N CYS A 175 -9.87 -2.39 7.02
CA CYS A 175 -10.63 -1.46 7.87
C CYS A 175 -10.99 -0.17 7.12
N ALA A 176 -10.02 0.45 6.44
CA ALA A 176 -10.24 1.65 5.63
C ALA A 176 -11.20 1.40 4.45
N GLY A 177 -11.11 0.23 3.81
CA GLY A 177 -12.03 -0.18 2.75
C GLY A 177 -13.47 -0.33 3.25
N ILE A 178 -13.68 -0.94 4.41
CA ILE A 178 -15.01 -1.10 5.02
C ILE A 178 -15.58 0.26 5.45
N GLU A 179 -14.77 1.14 6.06
CA GLU A 179 -15.18 2.52 6.42
C GLU A 179 -15.53 3.33 5.17
N ALA A 180 -14.73 3.20 4.10
CA ALA A 180 -15.01 3.84 2.82
C ALA A 180 -16.35 3.36 2.22
N GLY A 181 -16.59 2.05 2.25
CA GLY A 181 -17.85 1.49 1.79
C GLY A 181 -19.07 1.98 2.58
N ALA A 182 -18.96 2.06 3.92
CA ALA A 182 -20.01 2.63 4.76
C ALA A 182 -20.27 4.10 4.39
N ARG A 183 -19.21 4.88 4.17
CA ARG A 183 -19.35 6.29 3.75
C ARG A 183 -19.96 6.43 2.37
N ILE A 184 -19.61 5.58 1.42
CA ILE A 184 -20.23 5.57 0.07
C ILE A 184 -21.71 5.24 0.16
N ALA A 185 -22.10 4.24 0.98
CA ALA A 185 -23.50 3.90 1.20
C ALA A 185 -24.33 5.09 1.71
N GLU A 186 -23.79 5.84 2.69
CA GLU A 186 -24.42 7.07 3.18
C GLU A 186 -24.56 8.16 2.13
N LEU A 187 -23.50 8.40 1.35
CA LEU A 187 -23.49 9.40 0.27
C LEU A 187 -24.53 9.10 -0.82
N LEU A 188 -24.78 7.82 -1.09
CA LEU A 188 -25.75 7.37 -2.07
C LEU A 188 -27.18 7.28 -1.52
N GLY A 189 -27.37 7.50 -0.22
CA GLY A 189 -28.68 7.37 0.44
C GLY A 189 -29.17 5.93 0.56
N GLU A 190 -28.25 4.99 0.64
CA GLU A 190 -28.54 3.57 0.87
C GLU A 190 -28.98 3.31 2.32
N SER A 191 -29.33 2.07 2.65
CA SER A 191 -29.81 1.71 3.98
C SER A 191 -28.87 2.18 5.11
N THR A 192 -29.38 2.98 6.03
CA THR A 192 -28.66 3.41 7.24
C THR A 192 -28.26 2.22 8.12
N GLU A 193 -29.07 1.15 8.13
CA GLU A 193 -28.74 -0.10 8.83
C GLU A 193 -27.49 -0.77 8.22
N LEU A 194 -27.39 -0.81 6.89
CA LEU A 194 -26.23 -1.38 6.19
C LEU A 194 -24.95 -0.60 6.51
N ALA A 195 -24.99 0.73 6.36
CA ALA A 195 -23.88 1.59 6.68
C ALA A 195 -23.47 1.48 8.16
N GLY A 196 -24.46 1.42 9.08
CA GLY A 196 -24.24 1.22 10.51
C GLY A 196 -23.53 -0.10 10.83
N LYS A 197 -23.96 -1.22 10.23
CA LYS A 197 -23.31 -2.53 10.39
C LYS A 197 -21.84 -2.51 9.93
N TRP A 198 -21.55 -1.86 8.81
CA TRP A 198 -20.20 -1.76 8.31
C TRP A 198 -19.30 -0.89 9.19
N ARG A 199 -19.81 0.24 9.71
CA ARG A 199 -19.09 1.07 10.69
C ARG A 199 -18.78 0.30 11.97
N GLU A 200 -19.75 -0.44 12.48
CA GLU A 200 -19.55 -1.27 13.67
C GLU A 200 -18.49 -2.36 13.42
N HIS A 201 -18.50 -2.97 12.23
CA HIS A 201 -17.47 -3.93 11.85
C HIS A 201 -16.07 -3.29 11.78
N ALA A 202 -15.93 -2.13 11.15
CA ALA A 202 -14.68 -1.40 11.08
C ALA A 202 -14.17 -0.99 12.48
N ALA A 203 -15.07 -0.56 13.37
CA ALA A 203 -14.72 -0.24 14.76
C ALA A 203 -14.17 -1.47 15.51
N ARG A 204 -14.86 -2.64 15.42
CA ARG A 204 -14.37 -3.89 16.02
C ARG A 204 -13.02 -4.33 15.42
N LEU A 205 -12.84 -4.16 14.12
CA LEU A 205 -11.57 -4.49 13.47
C LEU A 205 -10.45 -3.55 13.95
N ARG A 206 -10.70 -2.26 14.10
CA ARG A 206 -9.73 -1.31 14.67
C ARG A 206 -9.29 -1.71 16.09
N GLU A 207 -10.22 -2.12 16.95
CA GLU A 207 -9.92 -2.65 18.27
C GLU A 207 -9.08 -3.94 18.21
N ALA A 208 -9.43 -4.84 17.29
CA ALA A 208 -8.68 -6.07 17.06
C ALA A 208 -7.25 -5.80 16.58
N ILE A 209 -7.05 -4.82 15.68
CA ILE A 209 -5.73 -4.38 15.22
C ILE A 209 -4.90 -3.90 16.41
N PHE A 210 -5.45 -3.02 17.25
CA PHE A 210 -4.72 -2.55 18.42
C PHE A 210 -4.36 -3.69 19.38
N ARG A 211 -5.33 -4.52 19.75
CA ARG A 211 -5.16 -5.62 20.70
C ARG A 211 -4.11 -6.64 20.25
N ASN A 212 -4.05 -6.94 18.97
CA ASN A 212 -3.17 -7.98 18.45
C ASN A 212 -1.77 -7.45 18.08
N PHE A 213 -1.67 -6.24 17.57
CA PHE A 213 -0.42 -5.75 16.99
C PHE A 213 0.33 -4.72 17.86
N TRP A 214 -0.34 -4.00 18.79
CA TRP A 214 0.37 -3.14 19.72
C TRP A 214 1.09 -3.96 20.78
N LYS A 215 2.39 -3.73 20.95
CA LYS A 215 3.22 -4.39 21.96
C LYS A 215 3.80 -3.37 22.93
N PRO A 216 3.20 -3.23 24.13
CA PRO A 216 3.68 -2.28 25.13
C PRO A 216 5.14 -2.49 25.54
N GLU A 217 5.58 -3.75 25.62
CA GLU A 217 6.94 -4.15 25.96
C GLU A 217 7.99 -3.69 24.95
N TRP A 218 7.58 -3.48 23.69
CA TRP A 218 8.43 -2.97 22.61
C TRP A 218 8.10 -1.52 22.24
N ASN A 219 7.05 -0.96 22.85
CA ASN A 219 6.52 0.37 22.59
C ASN A 219 6.30 0.64 21.08
N ARG A 220 5.75 -0.34 20.35
CA ARG A 220 5.47 -0.25 18.92
C ARG A 220 4.45 -1.27 18.45
N PHE A 221 3.90 -1.02 17.26
CA PHE A 221 3.17 -2.04 16.53
C PHE A 221 4.13 -3.07 15.92
N ILE A 222 3.67 -4.34 15.88
CA ILE A 222 4.34 -5.42 15.17
C ILE A 222 3.71 -5.66 13.80
N ARG A 223 4.48 -6.24 12.89
CA ARG A 223 4.05 -6.45 11.51
C ARG A 223 2.93 -7.47 11.37
N SER A 224 3.04 -8.62 12.02
CA SER A 224 2.15 -9.75 11.79
C SER A 224 2.05 -10.68 12.98
N ILE A 225 0.95 -11.44 13.00
CA ILE A 225 0.78 -12.59 13.89
C ILE A 225 0.38 -13.82 13.05
N ARG A 226 0.48 -15.00 13.65
CA ARG A 226 0.09 -16.27 13.01
C ARG A 226 0.75 -16.45 11.63
N VAL A 227 2.03 -16.10 11.54
CA VAL A 227 2.78 -16.18 10.29
C VAL A 227 3.21 -17.61 10.03
N LYS A 228 2.94 -18.13 8.82
CA LYS A 228 3.41 -19.42 8.38
C LYS A 228 4.93 -19.42 8.33
N LEU A 229 5.53 -20.38 9.00
CA LEU A 229 6.98 -20.55 9.00
C LEU A 229 7.45 -21.02 7.62
N ASN A 230 8.50 -20.38 7.14
CA ASN A 230 9.35 -20.85 6.06
C ASN A 230 10.76 -21.04 6.65
N GLY A 231 11.73 -21.53 5.88
CA GLY A 231 13.08 -21.82 6.38
C GLY A 231 13.70 -20.68 7.19
N TRP A 232 13.46 -19.42 6.78
CA TRP A 232 13.91 -18.24 7.54
C TRP A 232 13.17 -18.09 8.88
N GLY A 233 11.84 -18.27 8.90
CA GLY A 233 11.04 -18.18 10.11
C GLY A 233 11.34 -19.30 11.10
N GLU A 234 11.75 -20.49 10.63
CA GLU A 234 12.15 -21.61 11.48
C GLU A 234 13.44 -21.34 12.27
N GLU A 235 14.36 -20.57 11.69
CA GLU A 235 15.63 -20.20 12.32
C GLU A 235 15.47 -19.06 13.34
N HIS A 236 14.43 -18.22 13.21
CA HIS A 236 14.26 -16.98 13.96
C HIS A 236 13.09 -17.00 14.96
N THR A 237 12.45 -18.15 15.20
CA THR A 237 11.36 -18.26 16.17
C THR A 237 11.57 -19.42 17.13
N ASP A 238 11.34 -19.17 18.41
CA ASP A 238 11.28 -20.15 19.48
C ASP A 238 9.85 -20.60 19.81
N ARG A 239 8.85 -19.99 19.18
CA ARG A 239 7.43 -20.24 19.43
C ARG A 239 6.71 -20.73 18.17
N LYS A 240 6.64 -22.04 18.01
CA LYS A 240 5.85 -22.70 16.96
C LYS A 240 4.51 -23.13 17.52
N VAL A 241 3.45 -22.83 16.79
CA VAL A 241 2.10 -23.31 17.12
C VAL A 241 1.45 -23.94 15.90
N TRP A 242 0.57 -24.91 16.15
CA TRP A 242 -0.25 -25.53 15.14
C TRP A 242 -1.59 -24.84 15.10
N LEU A 243 -1.97 -24.30 13.94
CA LEU A 243 -3.25 -23.65 13.73
C LEU A 243 -4.12 -24.47 12.77
N LYS A 244 -5.41 -24.47 13.02
CA LYS A 244 -6.40 -24.97 12.07
C LYS A 244 -6.53 -23.97 10.94
N VAL A 245 -6.09 -24.32 9.75
CA VAL A 245 -5.97 -23.40 8.59
C VAL A 245 -7.29 -23.34 7.79
N ASN A 246 -8.09 -24.43 7.84
CA ASN A 246 -9.37 -24.51 7.13
C ASN A 246 -10.26 -25.58 7.74
N GLU A 247 -11.46 -25.76 7.19
CA GLU A 247 -12.43 -26.76 7.63
C GLU A 247 -11.90 -28.22 7.55
N LYS A 248 -10.92 -28.48 6.69
CA LYS A 248 -10.29 -29.79 6.57
C LYS A 248 -9.28 -30.09 7.70
N SER A 249 -9.16 -29.17 8.66
CA SER A 249 -8.33 -29.32 9.86
C SER A 249 -6.86 -29.58 9.60
N ILE A 250 -6.32 -29.11 8.47
CA ILE A 250 -4.89 -29.23 8.18
C ILE A 250 -4.16 -28.25 9.08
N ALA A 251 -3.50 -28.75 10.10
CA ALA A 251 -2.60 -27.99 10.95
C ALA A 251 -1.29 -27.69 10.18
N ARG A 252 -0.72 -26.51 10.44
CA ARG A 252 0.57 -26.09 9.88
C ARG A 252 1.36 -25.36 10.96
N ASP A 253 2.66 -25.33 10.81
CA ASP A 253 3.54 -24.58 11.72
C ASP A 253 3.40 -23.08 11.47
N TYR A 254 3.09 -22.33 12.52
CA TYR A 254 3.00 -20.88 12.53
C TYR A 254 3.77 -20.31 13.72
N THR A 255 4.36 -19.11 13.56
CA THR A 255 4.77 -18.30 14.70
C THR A 255 3.58 -17.51 15.24
N LEU A 256 3.57 -17.26 16.55
CA LEU A 256 2.51 -16.43 17.14
C LEU A 256 2.65 -14.97 16.76
N GLU A 257 3.87 -14.46 16.73
CA GLU A 257 4.18 -13.05 16.52
C GLU A 257 5.38 -12.89 15.59
N ASP A 258 5.27 -11.97 14.63
CA ASP A 258 6.39 -11.51 13.82
C ASP A 258 6.71 -10.07 14.19
N GLY A 259 7.68 -9.91 15.06
CA GLY A 259 8.14 -8.63 15.56
C GLY A 259 9.13 -7.91 14.65
N THR A 260 9.42 -8.41 13.46
CA THR A 260 10.30 -7.75 12.49
C THR A 260 9.85 -6.31 12.23
N LEU A 261 10.78 -5.37 12.29
CA LEU A 261 10.52 -3.97 11.95
C LEU A 261 10.18 -3.85 10.48
N ASP A 262 9.06 -3.24 10.16
CA ASP A 262 8.54 -3.14 8.79
C ASP A 262 7.92 -1.76 8.55
N ILE A 263 8.38 -1.09 7.51
CA ILE A 263 7.93 0.27 7.16
C ILE A 263 6.43 0.33 6.87
N SER A 264 5.81 -0.78 6.47
CA SER A 264 4.38 -0.85 6.19
C SER A 264 3.50 -0.53 7.41
N MET A 265 4.07 -0.54 8.63
CA MET A 265 3.35 -0.06 9.82
C MET A 265 2.93 1.40 9.72
N LEU A 266 3.59 2.20 8.89
CA LEU A 266 3.14 3.56 8.59
C LEU A 266 1.75 3.58 7.95
N GLY A 267 1.36 2.49 7.27
CA GLY A 267 0.03 2.30 6.69
C GLY A 267 -1.12 2.39 7.69
N LEU A 268 -0.88 2.10 8.96
CA LEU A 268 -1.85 2.28 10.03
C LEU A 268 -2.29 3.74 10.20
N SER A 269 -1.43 4.68 9.80
CA SER A 269 -1.71 6.11 9.76
C SER A 269 -1.91 6.62 8.33
N VAL A 270 -0.92 6.45 7.47
CA VAL A 270 -0.92 6.97 6.09
C VAL A 270 -0.79 5.80 5.11
N PRO A 271 -1.75 5.56 4.24
CA PRO A 271 -2.89 6.42 3.89
C PRO A 271 -4.19 6.11 4.64
N PHE A 272 -4.24 5.04 5.45
CA PHE A 272 -5.51 4.45 5.90
C PHE A 272 -6.17 5.18 7.09
N GLY A 273 -5.43 6.04 7.80
CA GLY A 273 -6.01 6.93 8.79
C GLY A 273 -6.61 6.26 10.04
N LEU A 274 -6.18 5.03 10.38
CA LEU A 274 -6.67 4.37 11.59
C LEU A 274 -6.21 5.11 12.84
N TYR A 275 -4.98 5.58 12.83
CA TYR A 275 -4.38 6.38 13.89
C TYR A 275 -3.85 7.69 13.32
N ALA A 276 -4.00 8.79 14.06
CA ALA A 276 -3.40 10.06 13.68
C ALA A 276 -1.87 9.94 13.65
N ALA A 277 -1.21 10.72 12.80
CA ALA A 277 0.25 10.64 12.66
C ALA A 277 1.00 11.13 13.92
N ASP A 278 0.35 11.93 14.76
CA ASP A 278 0.81 12.41 16.06
C ASP A 278 0.33 11.54 17.24
N ASP A 279 -0.40 10.46 16.99
CA ASP A 279 -0.75 9.47 18.02
C ASP A 279 0.53 8.91 18.65
N PRO A 280 0.62 8.84 20.00
CA PRO A 280 1.84 8.37 20.68
C PRO A 280 2.31 6.97 20.25
N HIS A 281 1.38 6.05 19.94
CA HIS A 281 1.71 4.69 19.48
C HIS A 281 2.29 4.71 18.06
N MET A 282 1.72 5.55 17.19
CA MET A 282 2.26 5.73 15.83
C MET A 282 3.59 6.45 15.85
N THR A 283 3.73 7.51 16.66
CA THR A 283 4.98 8.27 16.78
C THR A 283 6.12 7.38 17.25
N SER A 284 5.91 6.58 18.32
CA SER A 284 6.95 5.67 18.82
C SER A 284 7.29 4.57 17.80
N THR A 285 6.29 4.04 17.11
CA THR A 285 6.51 3.05 16.03
C THR A 285 7.33 3.66 14.90
N ALA A 286 6.92 4.81 14.36
CA ALA A 286 7.61 5.46 13.25
C ALA A 286 9.05 5.86 13.59
N ASP A 287 9.29 6.41 14.79
CA ASP A 287 10.64 6.81 15.22
C ASP A 287 11.60 5.61 15.34
N ILE A 288 11.09 4.44 15.74
CA ILE A 288 11.87 3.20 15.77
C ILE A 288 12.16 2.73 14.33
N LEU A 289 11.13 2.69 13.48
CA LEU A 289 11.27 2.26 12.07
C LEU A 289 12.27 3.13 11.32
N GLU A 290 12.13 4.45 11.37
CA GLU A 290 13.02 5.35 10.67
C GLU A 290 14.48 5.23 11.13
N ARG A 291 14.70 5.07 12.44
CA ARG A 291 16.04 4.90 12.99
C ARG A 291 16.70 3.60 12.59
N GLN A 292 15.94 2.49 12.55
CA GLN A 292 16.49 1.16 12.34
C GLN A 292 16.54 0.76 10.84
N LEU A 293 15.60 1.26 10.03
CA LEU A 293 15.53 0.91 8.61
C LEU A 293 16.31 1.89 7.71
N LYS A 294 16.83 2.99 8.27
CA LYS A 294 17.63 3.95 7.50
C LYS A 294 18.98 3.33 7.12
N VAL A 295 19.29 3.36 5.83
CA VAL A 295 20.55 2.83 5.32
C VAL A 295 21.69 3.82 5.56
N ASN A 296 22.76 3.37 6.20
CA ASN A 296 23.94 4.19 6.45
C ASN A 296 24.66 4.52 5.13
N GLY A 297 25.14 5.75 5.02
CA GLY A 297 25.86 6.26 3.85
C GLY A 297 24.94 6.70 2.73
N THR A 298 24.23 5.79 2.08
CA THR A 298 23.33 6.10 0.96
C THR A 298 22.05 6.82 1.40
N GLY A 299 21.59 6.58 2.64
CA GLY A 299 20.29 7.06 3.12
C GLY A 299 19.13 6.25 2.58
N GLY A 300 17.91 6.80 2.73
CA GLY A 300 16.68 6.08 2.39
C GLY A 300 16.33 4.95 3.39
N LEU A 301 15.20 4.33 3.19
CA LEU A 301 14.65 3.33 4.10
C LEU A 301 14.43 1.99 3.39
N MET A 302 14.82 0.89 4.06
CA MET A 302 14.50 -0.48 3.64
C MET A 302 13.01 -0.78 3.84
N ARG A 303 12.49 -1.85 3.22
CA ARG A 303 11.14 -2.35 3.48
C ARG A 303 10.98 -2.81 4.93
N TYR A 304 11.88 -3.68 5.36
CA TYR A 304 11.86 -4.27 6.70
C TYR A 304 13.27 -4.69 7.14
N GLU A 305 13.40 -4.99 8.41
CA GLU A 305 14.61 -5.48 9.05
C GLU A 305 15.02 -6.83 8.45
N TYR A 306 16.30 -6.97 8.13
CA TYR A 306 16.88 -8.15 7.46
C TYR A 306 16.35 -8.41 6.04
N ASP A 307 15.79 -7.40 5.38
CA ASP A 307 15.42 -7.50 3.98
C ASP A 307 16.63 -7.88 3.15
N ASN A 308 16.57 -8.99 2.45
CA ASN A 308 17.63 -9.48 1.57
C ASN A 308 17.24 -9.48 0.09
N TYR A 309 16.01 -9.03 -0.22
CA TYR A 309 15.56 -8.93 -1.61
C TYR A 309 16.47 -7.96 -2.38
N ILE A 310 17.13 -8.51 -3.40
CA ILE A 310 18.09 -7.79 -4.23
C ILE A 310 19.17 -7.06 -3.39
N GLY A 311 19.63 -7.69 -2.33
CA GLY A 311 20.69 -7.20 -1.47
C GLY A 311 20.25 -6.30 -0.32
N GLY A 312 18.94 -6.10 -0.10
CA GLY A 312 18.42 -5.29 1.01
C GLY A 312 18.75 -3.81 0.85
N ASN A 313 18.36 -3.25 -0.27
CA ASN A 313 18.54 -1.85 -0.61
C ASN A 313 17.46 -0.95 0.00
N PRO A 314 17.70 0.37 0.14
CA PRO A 314 16.62 1.32 0.40
C PRO A 314 15.72 1.46 -0.82
N TRP A 315 14.41 1.58 -0.57
CA TRP A 315 13.41 1.71 -1.63
C TRP A 315 12.95 3.16 -1.76
N VAL A 316 12.67 3.57 -2.99
CA VAL A 316 12.10 4.91 -3.25
C VAL A 316 10.71 5.02 -2.64
N LEU A 317 9.86 4.01 -2.86
CA LEU A 317 8.52 3.91 -2.33
C LEU A 317 8.49 4.04 -0.79
N THR A 318 9.29 3.25 -0.07
CA THR A 318 9.28 3.24 1.41
C THR A 318 9.78 4.55 2.02
N THR A 319 10.79 5.13 1.39
CA THR A 319 11.34 6.43 1.80
C THR A 319 10.35 7.56 1.59
N LEU A 320 9.63 7.57 0.46
CA LEU A 320 8.58 8.54 0.19
C LEU A 320 7.33 8.29 1.04
N TRP A 321 7.07 7.04 1.45
CA TRP A 321 6.02 6.75 2.42
C TRP A 321 6.30 7.40 3.78
N ALA A 322 7.53 7.28 4.25
CA ALA A 322 7.95 8.01 5.44
C ALA A 322 7.89 9.53 5.26
N ALA A 323 8.15 10.06 4.06
CA ALA A 323 7.94 11.48 3.77
C ALA A 323 6.46 11.88 3.95
N LEU A 324 5.50 11.13 3.39
CA LEU A 324 4.06 11.37 3.59
C LEU A 324 3.66 11.34 5.06
N TYR A 325 4.14 10.34 5.80
CA TYR A 325 3.87 10.24 7.23
C TYR A 325 4.40 11.47 8.00
N ASN A 326 5.62 11.91 7.68
CA ASN A 326 6.22 13.08 8.33
C ASN A 326 5.53 14.39 7.95
N ILE A 327 4.94 14.50 6.75
CA ILE A 327 4.06 15.63 6.39
C ILE A 327 2.82 15.66 7.31
N GLU A 328 2.15 14.52 7.50
CA GLU A 328 0.97 14.44 8.37
C GLU A 328 1.29 14.76 9.83
N ARG A 329 2.46 14.39 10.34
CA ARG A 329 2.91 14.80 11.69
C ARG A 329 3.55 16.18 11.73
N LYS A 330 3.60 16.90 10.62
CA LYS A 330 4.17 18.25 10.47
C LYS A 330 5.70 18.35 10.69
N ASP A 331 6.41 17.24 10.57
CA ASP A 331 7.88 17.22 10.50
C ASP A 331 8.34 17.44 9.06
N TYR A 332 8.14 18.65 8.58
CA TYR A 332 8.43 19.01 7.19
C TYR A 332 9.94 18.96 6.86
N ALA A 333 10.80 19.16 7.84
CA ALA A 333 12.24 19.06 7.64
C ALA A 333 12.63 17.65 7.22
N LYS A 334 12.14 16.64 7.93
CA LYS A 334 12.38 15.25 7.62
C LYS A 334 11.66 14.81 6.34
N ALA A 335 10.44 15.28 6.11
CA ALA A 335 9.71 15.02 4.87
C ALA A 335 10.50 15.51 3.64
N ARG A 336 11.05 16.73 3.69
CA ARG A 336 11.91 17.27 2.63
C ARG A 336 13.22 16.48 2.48
N GLU A 337 13.84 16.02 3.55
CA GLU A 337 15.04 15.16 3.48
C GLU A 337 14.78 13.93 2.61
N TYR A 338 13.68 13.21 2.88
CA TYR A 338 13.28 12.02 2.14
C TYR A 338 12.84 12.32 0.70
N PHE A 339 12.10 13.41 0.51
CA PHE A 339 11.71 13.87 -0.82
C PHE A 339 12.92 14.13 -1.71
N TRP A 340 13.90 14.91 -1.21
CA TRP A 340 15.11 15.23 -1.95
C TRP A 340 16.01 14.01 -2.15
N TRP A 341 16.00 13.08 -1.22
CA TRP A 341 16.69 11.82 -1.43
C TRP A 341 16.14 11.07 -2.65
N ALA A 342 14.83 10.97 -2.79
CA ALA A 342 14.18 10.33 -3.93
C ALA A 342 14.44 11.10 -5.25
N VAL A 343 14.38 12.44 -5.24
CA VAL A 343 14.67 13.28 -6.41
C VAL A 343 16.08 13.02 -6.92
N ARG A 344 17.07 12.94 -6.04
CA ARG A 344 18.47 12.63 -6.40
C ARG A 344 18.67 11.17 -6.83
N GLY A 345 17.79 10.27 -6.46
CA GLY A 345 17.84 8.84 -6.79
C GLY A 345 17.31 8.50 -8.20
N THR A 346 17.05 9.48 -9.06
CA THR A 346 16.58 9.26 -10.42
C THR A 346 17.71 8.83 -11.36
N THR A 347 17.33 8.15 -12.46
CA THR A 347 18.23 7.97 -13.60
C THR A 347 18.51 9.30 -14.31
N ASP A 348 19.52 9.33 -15.21
CA ASP A 348 19.79 10.49 -16.07
C ASP A 348 18.59 10.90 -16.94
N GLN A 349 17.66 9.97 -17.19
CA GLN A 349 16.43 10.23 -17.93
C GLN A 349 15.27 10.67 -17.04
N GLY A 350 15.50 10.82 -15.73
CA GLY A 350 14.47 11.22 -14.75
C GLY A 350 13.47 10.11 -14.42
N LEU A 351 13.88 8.83 -14.47
CA LEU A 351 13.06 7.71 -14.07
C LEU A 351 13.34 7.33 -12.61
N LEU A 352 12.29 7.10 -11.84
CA LEU A 352 12.41 6.58 -10.48
C LEU A 352 12.44 5.05 -10.50
N PRO A 353 13.48 4.47 -9.88
CA PRO A 353 13.57 3.02 -9.72
C PRO A 353 12.71 2.52 -8.58
N GLU A 354 12.65 1.21 -8.41
CA GLU A 354 12.18 0.59 -7.17
C GLU A 354 13.16 0.88 -6.02
N GLN A 355 14.45 0.65 -6.27
CA GLN A 355 15.51 0.66 -5.25
C GLN A 355 16.67 1.56 -5.64
N ILE A 356 17.43 1.97 -4.64
CA ILE A 356 18.74 2.59 -4.81
C ILE A 356 19.79 1.64 -4.23
N ASP A 357 20.76 1.25 -5.04
CA ASP A 357 21.83 0.37 -4.60
C ASP A 357 22.60 1.01 -3.42
N LYS A 358 22.63 0.32 -2.29
CA LYS A 358 23.17 0.83 -1.04
C LYS A 358 24.68 1.05 -1.03
N LEU A 359 25.40 0.43 -1.98
CA LEU A 359 26.85 0.54 -2.09
C LEU A 359 27.27 1.65 -3.05
N THR A 360 26.54 1.81 -4.16
CA THR A 360 26.87 2.75 -5.23
C THR A 360 26.05 4.03 -5.24
N GLY A 361 24.89 4.03 -4.56
CA GLY A 361 23.91 5.12 -4.59
C GLY A 361 23.20 5.27 -5.95
N ARG A 362 23.28 4.29 -6.84
CA ARG A 362 22.68 4.33 -8.17
C ARG A 362 21.31 3.66 -8.21
N PRO A 363 20.42 4.07 -9.14
CA PRO A 363 19.18 3.37 -9.42
C PRO A 363 19.40 1.88 -9.67
N ALA A 364 18.55 1.05 -9.07
CA ALA A 364 18.68 -0.40 -9.09
C ALA A 364 17.34 -1.09 -9.27
N TRP A 365 17.41 -2.31 -9.82
CA TRP A 365 16.33 -3.24 -10.05
C TRP A 365 15.33 -2.72 -11.08
N VAL A 366 14.03 -2.69 -10.76
CA VAL A 366 12.96 -2.28 -11.69
C VAL A 366 12.98 -0.77 -11.95
N ILE A 367 12.99 -0.35 -13.23
CA ILE A 367 13.03 1.06 -13.66
C ILE A 367 12.22 1.24 -14.96
N PRO A 368 11.18 2.11 -14.98
CA PRO A 368 10.60 2.79 -13.83
C PRO A 368 9.72 1.88 -12.98
N LEU A 369 9.57 2.16 -11.69
CA LEU A 369 8.46 1.64 -10.91
C LEU A 369 7.35 2.68 -10.84
N THR A 370 6.14 2.34 -11.31
CA THR A 370 5.03 3.29 -11.39
C THR A 370 4.61 3.80 -10.01
N TRP A 371 4.63 2.92 -9.01
CA TRP A 371 4.32 3.31 -7.62
C TRP A 371 5.37 4.28 -7.03
N SER A 372 6.66 4.16 -7.38
CA SER A 372 7.67 5.15 -6.98
C SER A 372 7.36 6.55 -7.53
N HIS A 373 6.97 6.62 -8.80
CA HIS A 373 6.51 7.87 -9.42
C HIS A 373 5.21 8.39 -8.79
N ALA A 374 4.28 7.52 -8.44
CA ALA A 374 3.06 7.89 -7.74
C ALA A 374 3.35 8.49 -6.36
N MET A 375 4.20 7.86 -5.57
CA MET A 375 4.60 8.37 -4.26
C MET A 375 5.32 9.72 -4.35
N PHE A 376 6.17 9.92 -5.36
CA PHE A 376 6.78 11.22 -5.61
C PHE A 376 5.73 12.31 -5.85
N VAL A 377 4.74 12.06 -6.71
CA VAL A 377 3.65 13.02 -6.99
C VAL A 377 2.83 13.31 -5.74
N LEU A 378 2.48 12.28 -4.96
CA LEU A 378 1.71 12.45 -3.73
C LEU A 378 2.46 13.28 -2.68
N VAL A 379 3.76 13.04 -2.50
CA VAL A 379 4.60 13.83 -1.58
C VAL A 379 4.74 15.27 -2.07
N LEU A 380 4.99 15.45 -3.37
CA LEU A 380 5.10 16.77 -3.99
C LEU A 380 3.82 17.59 -3.77
N ASP A 381 2.66 17.01 -4.05
CA ASP A 381 1.36 17.64 -3.89
C ASP A 381 1.14 18.11 -2.44
N ARG A 382 1.42 17.22 -1.46
CA ARG A 382 1.26 17.52 -0.04
C ARG A 382 2.25 18.56 0.50
N LEU A 383 3.51 18.57 0.00
CA LEU A 383 4.49 19.59 0.36
C LEU A 383 4.10 20.97 -0.20
N LEU A 384 3.54 21.03 -1.42
CA LEU A 384 3.03 22.27 -2.02
C LEU A 384 1.81 22.79 -1.26
N GLU A 385 0.85 21.91 -0.92
CA GLU A 385 -0.31 22.29 -0.08
C GLU A 385 0.11 22.86 1.28
N ALA A 386 1.17 22.31 1.88
CA ALA A 386 1.72 22.78 3.14
C ALA A 386 2.57 24.06 3.02
N GLY A 387 2.88 24.53 1.81
CA GLY A 387 3.77 25.66 1.55
C GLY A 387 5.25 25.39 1.85
N GLU A 388 5.63 24.10 1.93
CA GLU A 388 6.97 23.65 2.36
C GLU A 388 7.92 23.37 1.18
N LEU A 389 7.43 23.49 -0.02
CA LEU A 389 8.20 23.50 -1.26
C LEU A 389 7.89 24.81 -1.97
N LEU A 390 8.44 25.89 -1.46
CA LEU A 390 8.28 27.21 -2.05
C LEU A 390 9.31 27.42 -3.17
N LEU A 391 8.87 28.10 -4.20
CA LEU A 391 9.71 28.76 -5.19
C LEU A 391 10.78 29.59 -4.45
N GLN A 392 12.06 29.30 -4.63
CA GLN A 392 13.14 30.21 -4.25
C GLN A 392 13.31 31.30 -5.30
#